data_a586b322d5b5df4e32fe07b81dfb5c37
#
_entry.id   a586b322d5b5df4e32fe07b81dfb5c37
#
_cell.length_a   1.000
_cell.length_b   1.000
_cell.length_c   1.000
_cell.angle_alpha   90.00
_cell.angle_beta   90.00
_cell.angle_gamma   90.00
#
_symmetry.space_group_name_H-M   'P 1'
#
loop_
_entity.id
_entity.type
_entity.pdbx_description
1 polymer ?
#
loop_
_entity_poly.entity_id
_entity_poly.type
_entity_poly.pdbx_seq_one_letter_code
_entity_poly.pdbx_strand_id
1 'polypeptide(L)'
;CLAVPAIPVLSFNVANIVKAIYGKNKKGLVLDLDNTLWGGVIGDDGVEGISLGQDTSDGQAYQDFHRYLKSLAKIGITLSVCSKNDEKNALLGLNHPDSILKKDEFVKIKANWNNKDLNFKEIANDINVSADSLVFVDDNPSERDLVTSQIPGVVAPNIEDVTSYISTIDRSGFFENISLSEDDLKRNE
;
A
#
# COMPACT_ATOMS: atom_id res chain seq x y z
N CYS A 1 -18.67 31.99 7.75
CA CYS A 1 -18.07 31.43 8.99
C CYS A 1 -17.99 29.92 8.87
N LEU A 2 -16.85 29.34 9.23
CA LEU A 2 -16.66 27.88 9.28
C LEU A 2 -17.32 27.34 10.54
N ALA A 3 -18.07 26.23 10.46
CA ALA A 3 -18.62 25.58 11.62
C ALA A 3 -17.50 24.96 12.49
N VAL A 4 -17.58 25.10 13.81
CA VAL A 4 -16.54 24.62 14.74
C VAL A 4 -16.16 23.16 14.50
N PRO A 5 -17.10 22.20 14.25
CA PRO A 5 -16.73 20.79 13.95
C PRO A 5 -15.95 20.59 12.65
N ALA A 6 -15.96 21.55 11.72
CA ALA A 6 -15.22 21.46 10.47
C ALA A 6 -13.76 21.95 10.59
N ILE A 7 -13.42 22.63 11.69
CA ILE A 7 -12.06 23.17 11.90
C ILE A 7 -10.99 22.08 11.90
N PRO A 8 -11.13 20.93 12.61
CA PRO A 8 -10.10 19.87 12.59
C PRO A 8 -9.87 19.31 11.18
N VAL A 9 -10.94 19.10 10.40
CA VAL A 9 -10.86 18.58 9.03
C VAL A 9 -10.13 19.58 8.13
N LEU A 10 -10.48 20.86 8.20
CA LEU A 10 -9.80 21.90 7.43
C LEU A 10 -8.31 21.98 7.82
N SER A 11 -8.02 22.02 9.13
CA SER A 11 -6.64 22.10 9.63
C SER A 11 -5.80 20.90 9.18
N PHE A 12 -6.36 19.69 9.18
CA PHE A 12 -5.71 18.48 8.70
C PHE A 12 -5.38 18.58 7.19
N ASN A 13 -6.35 18.98 6.36
CA ASN A 13 -6.13 19.12 4.92
C ASN A 13 -5.10 20.21 4.61
N VAL A 14 -5.18 21.36 5.29
CA VAL A 14 -4.16 22.43 5.12
C VAL A 14 -2.78 21.93 5.53
N ALA A 15 -2.66 21.18 6.64
CA ALA A 15 -1.38 20.60 7.06
C ALA A 15 -0.80 19.62 6.04
N ASN A 16 -1.64 18.80 5.39
CA ASN A 16 -1.19 17.87 4.34
C ASN A 16 -0.72 18.62 3.08
N ILE A 17 -1.43 19.66 2.66
CA ILE A 17 -0.98 20.55 1.58
C ILE A 17 0.38 21.18 1.92
N VAL A 18 0.54 21.69 3.14
CA VAL A 18 1.83 22.25 3.58
C VAL A 18 2.92 21.20 3.57
N LYS A 19 2.66 19.97 4.05
CA LYS A 19 3.62 18.85 3.96
C LYS A 19 4.03 18.58 2.50
N ALA A 20 3.07 18.59 1.58
CA ALA A 20 3.34 18.39 0.16
C ALA A 20 4.22 19.50 -0.42
N ILE A 21 3.99 20.78 -0.05
CA ILE A 21 4.83 21.92 -0.45
C ILE A 21 6.30 21.71 -0.03
N TYR A 22 6.53 21.13 1.14
CA TYR A 22 7.88 20.85 1.65
C TYR A 22 8.42 19.47 1.26
N GLY A 23 7.76 18.75 0.33
CA GLY A 23 8.20 17.43 -0.14
C GLY A 23 8.12 16.33 0.94
N LYS A 24 7.29 16.53 1.96
CA LYS A 24 7.12 15.60 3.09
C LYS A 24 5.95 14.63 2.94
N ASN A 25 5.33 14.58 1.76
CA ASN A 25 4.36 13.57 1.39
C ASN A 25 5.03 12.20 1.23
N LYS A 26 4.25 11.14 1.40
CA LYS A 26 4.74 9.78 1.17
C LYS A 26 4.95 9.53 -0.32
N LYS A 27 5.88 8.64 -0.66
CA LYS A 27 6.34 8.38 -2.03
C LYS A 27 5.94 7.00 -2.54
N GLY A 28 5.57 6.09 -1.65
CA GLY A 28 5.20 4.74 -2.04
C GLY A 28 4.47 3.96 -0.96
N LEU A 29 3.91 2.84 -1.39
CA LEU A 29 3.26 1.82 -0.58
C LEU A 29 4.07 0.54 -0.61
N VAL A 30 4.27 -0.05 0.55
CA VAL A 30 4.81 -1.40 0.71
C VAL A 30 3.67 -2.26 1.24
N LEU A 31 3.20 -3.20 0.43
CA LEU A 31 1.97 -3.94 0.61
C LEU A 31 2.27 -5.40 0.99
N ASP A 32 1.53 -5.94 1.94
CA ASP A 32 1.41 -7.38 2.09
C ASP A 32 0.54 -7.96 0.97
N LEU A 33 0.42 -9.27 0.89
CA LEU A 33 -0.35 -10.00 -0.11
C LEU A 33 -1.61 -10.62 0.48
N ASP A 34 -1.47 -11.66 1.30
CA ASP A 34 -2.56 -12.42 1.90
C ASP A 34 -3.43 -11.51 2.78
N ASN A 35 -4.74 -11.55 2.61
CA ASN A 35 -5.72 -10.66 3.26
C ASN A 35 -5.46 -9.16 3.08
N THR A 36 -4.56 -8.77 2.17
CA THR A 36 -4.25 -7.38 1.83
C THR A 36 -4.54 -7.09 0.35
N LEU A 37 -4.00 -7.86 -0.59
CA LEU A 37 -4.30 -7.76 -2.02
C LEU A 37 -5.34 -8.78 -2.51
N TRP A 38 -5.60 -9.80 -1.74
CA TRP A 38 -6.68 -10.78 -1.94
C TRP A 38 -7.10 -11.34 -0.58
N GLY A 39 -8.31 -11.89 -0.49
CA GLY A 39 -8.77 -12.56 0.73
C GLY A 39 -8.29 -14.00 0.80
N GLY A 40 -7.90 -14.44 2.00
CA GLY A 40 -7.35 -15.76 2.23
C GLY A 40 -5.84 -15.83 2.18
N VAL A 41 -5.30 -17.02 2.43
CA VAL A 41 -3.86 -17.31 2.47
C VAL A 41 -3.52 -18.24 1.31
N ILE A 42 -2.85 -17.71 0.29
CA ILE A 42 -2.62 -18.46 -0.96
C ILE A 42 -1.81 -19.75 -0.75
N GLY A 43 -0.95 -19.80 0.27
CA GLY A 43 -0.20 -21.00 0.62
C GLY A 43 -1.07 -22.16 1.08
N ASP A 44 -2.19 -21.87 1.74
CA ASP A 44 -3.12 -22.83 2.31
C ASP A 44 -4.32 -23.07 1.39
N ASP A 45 -4.90 -22.00 0.83
CA ASP A 45 -6.13 -22.02 0.05
C ASP A 45 -5.90 -22.31 -1.44
N GLY A 46 -4.66 -22.12 -1.92
CA GLY A 46 -4.33 -22.20 -3.34
C GLY A 46 -4.88 -21.03 -4.13
N VAL A 47 -4.54 -20.96 -5.42
CA VAL A 47 -4.95 -19.86 -6.31
C VAL A 47 -6.48 -19.81 -6.50
N GLU A 48 -7.13 -20.96 -6.58
CA GLU A 48 -8.58 -21.06 -6.77
C GLU A 48 -9.37 -20.76 -5.48
N GLY A 49 -8.71 -20.80 -4.31
CA GLY A 49 -9.34 -20.60 -3.00
C GLY A 49 -9.26 -19.17 -2.48
N ILE A 50 -8.38 -18.34 -3.05
CA ILE A 50 -8.31 -16.93 -2.64
C ILE A 50 -9.52 -16.13 -3.14
N SER A 51 -9.97 -15.16 -2.33
CA SER A 51 -11.10 -14.29 -2.68
C SER A 51 -10.59 -13.09 -3.49
N LEU A 52 -10.77 -13.14 -4.80
CA LEU A 52 -10.45 -12.05 -5.73
C LEU A 52 -11.34 -12.19 -6.97
N GLY A 53 -12.02 -11.12 -7.38
CA GLY A 53 -12.89 -11.15 -8.56
C GLY A 53 -14.34 -10.76 -8.26
N GLN A 54 -15.23 -11.05 -9.21
CA GLN A 54 -16.62 -10.58 -9.18
C GLN A 54 -17.58 -11.53 -8.44
N ASP A 55 -17.12 -12.71 -8.04
CA ASP A 55 -17.98 -13.77 -7.51
C ASP A 55 -18.42 -13.51 -6.05
N THR A 56 -17.67 -12.72 -5.32
CA THR A 56 -17.96 -12.37 -3.92
C THR A 56 -17.86 -10.86 -3.69
N SER A 57 -18.55 -10.35 -2.67
CA SER A 57 -18.45 -8.95 -2.24
C SER A 57 -17.03 -8.55 -1.87
N ASP A 58 -16.34 -9.43 -1.17
CA ASP A 58 -14.96 -9.21 -0.73
C ASP A 58 -14.00 -9.23 -1.92
N GLY A 59 -14.17 -10.19 -2.84
CA GLY A 59 -13.39 -10.25 -4.08
C GLY A 59 -13.52 -8.98 -4.91
N GLN A 60 -14.73 -8.41 -5.01
CA GLN A 60 -14.97 -7.12 -5.66
C GLN A 60 -14.28 -5.97 -4.92
N ALA A 61 -14.33 -5.97 -3.58
CA ALA A 61 -13.67 -4.95 -2.77
C ALA A 61 -12.14 -4.99 -2.93
N TYR A 62 -11.53 -6.18 -3.01
CA TYR A 62 -10.10 -6.32 -3.35
C TYR A 62 -9.79 -5.81 -4.76
N GLN A 63 -10.64 -6.09 -5.76
CA GLN A 63 -10.46 -5.50 -7.09
C GLN A 63 -10.57 -3.98 -7.08
N ASP A 64 -11.49 -3.40 -6.31
CA ASP A 64 -11.60 -1.95 -6.16
C ASP A 64 -10.34 -1.37 -5.50
N PHE A 65 -9.79 -2.07 -4.51
CA PHE A 65 -8.52 -1.69 -3.91
C PHE A 65 -7.38 -1.74 -4.92
N HIS A 66 -7.30 -2.77 -5.78
CA HIS A 66 -6.33 -2.83 -6.88
C HIS A 66 -6.46 -1.62 -7.83
N ARG A 67 -7.70 -1.22 -8.20
CA ARG A 67 -7.93 -0.04 -9.05
C ARG A 67 -7.44 1.23 -8.38
N TYR A 68 -7.68 1.38 -7.08
CA TYR A 68 -7.20 2.51 -6.29
C TYR A 68 -5.67 2.56 -6.27
N LEU A 69 -4.99 1.45 -5.96
CA LEU A 69 -3.52 1.37 -5.98
C LEU A 69 -2.95 1.71 -7.36
N LYS A 70 -3.58 1.21 -8.42
CA LYS A 70 -3.20 1.53 -9.80
C LYS A 70 -3.40 3.01 -10.13
N SER A 71 -4.40 3.66 -9.55
CA SER A 71 -4.58 5.10 -9.70
C SER A 71 -3.49 5.90 -9.00
N LEU A 72 -3.02 5.44 -7.83
CA LEU A 72 -1.88 6.03 -7.12
C LEU A 72 -0.57 5.86 -7.92
N ALA A 73 -0.34 4.67 -8.51
CA ALA A 73 0.83 4.43 -9.35
C ALA A 73 0.89 5.39 -10.55
N LYS A 74 -0.26 5.74 -11.16
CA LYS A 74 -0.33 6.71 -12.27
C LYS A 74 0.09 8.14 -11.89
N ILE A 75 0.03 8.48 -10.62
CA ILE A 75 0.50 9.77 -10.11
C ILE A 75 1.88 9.69 -9.45
N GLY A 76 2.65 8.62 -9.76
CA GLY A 76 4.04 8.46 -9.35
C GLY A 76 4.24 7.89 -7.94
N ILE A 77 3.21 7.29 -7.32
CA ILE A 77 3.36 6.57 -6.06
C ILE A 77 3.86 5.16 -6.38
N THR A 78 5.03 4.80 -5.84
CA THR A 78 5.61 3.46 -6.07
C THR A 78 4.85 2.39 -5.30
N LEU A 79 4.67 1.23 -5.92
CA LEU A 79 4.09 0.05 -5.27
C LEU A 79 5.18 -1.00 -5.09
N SER A 80 5.29 -1.56 -3.90
CA SER A 80 6.20 -2.68 -3.60
C SER A 80 5.48 -3.73 -2.76
N VAL A 81 5.96 -4.96 -2.81
CA VAL A 81 5.43 -6.09 -2.04
C VAL A 81 6.41 -6.47 -0.93
N CYS A 82 5.90 -6.66 0.28
CA CYS A 82 6.61 -7.21 1.43
C CYS A 82 5.72 -8.24 2.14
N SER A 83 5.88 -9.52 1.80
CA SER A 83 5.02 -10.59 2.29
C SER A 83 5.82 -11.76 2.86
N LYS A 84 5.32 -12.38 3.93
CA LYS A 84 5.77 -13.67 4.44
C LYS A 84 5.10 -14.79 3.64
N ASN A 85 5.67 -15.09 2.48
CA ASN A 85 5.12 -16.07 1.55
C ASN A 85 6.26 -16.67 0.71
N ASP A 86 6.01 -17.80 0.08
CA ASP A 86 6.91 -18.29 -0.95
C ASP A 86 6.78 -17.44 -2.22
N GLU A 87 7.90 -17.07 -2.83
CA GLU A 87 7.91 -16.22 -4.04
C GLU A 87 7.03 -16.81 -5.15
N LYS A 88 7.03 -18.14 -5.30
CA LYS A 88 6.18 -18.84 -6.27
C LYS A 88 4.69 -18.56 -6.02
N ASN A 89 4.24 -18.65 -4.78
CA ASN A 89 2.84 -18.41 -4.40
C ASN A 89 2.46 -16.94 -4.60
N ALA A 90 3.35 -16.02 -4.20
CA ALA A 90 3.17 -14.59 -4.43
C ALA A 90 2.95 -14.29 -5.92
N LEU A 91 3.77 -14.86 -6.80
CA LEU A 91 3.64 -14.69 -8.24
C LEU A 91 2.38 -15.34 -8.80
N LEU A 92 1.95 -16.48 -8.27
CA LEU A 92 0.69 -17.11 -8.68
C LEU A 92 -0.51 -16.21 -8.35
N GLY A 93 -0.57 -15.62 -7.14
CA GLY A 93 -1.64 -14.70 -6.76
C GLY A 93 -1.66 -13.43 -7.62
N LEU A 94 -0.50 -12.82 -7.88
CA LEU A 94 -0.39 -11.65 -8.77
C LEU A 94 -0.78 -11.98 -10.23
N ASN A 95 -0.60 -13.23 -10.67
CA ASN A 95 -1.01 -13.69 -11.99
C ASN A 95 -2.45 -14.23 -12.03
N HIS A 96 -3.19 -14.20 -10.91
CA HIS A 96 -4.59 -14.60 -10.90
C HIS A 96 -5.37 -13.90 -12.03
N PRO A 97 -6.27 -14.60 -12.76
CA PRO A 97 -7.03 -14.00 -13.88
C PRO A 97 -7.73 -12.69 -13.50
N ASP A 98 -8.32 -12.65 -12.31
CA ASP A 98 -9.07 -11.50 -11.80
C ASP A 98 -8.18 -10.43 -11.11
N SER A 99 -6.88 -10.67 -11.00
CA SER A 99 -5.97 -9.64 -10.47
C SER A 99 -5.83 -8.49 -11.47
N ILE A 100 -6.15 -7.27 -11.00
CA ILE A 100 -6.00 -6.04 -11.77
C ILE A 100 -4.56 -5.52 -11.69
N LEU A 101 -3.91 -5.72 -10.53
CA LEU A 101 -2.48 -5.45 -10.36
C LEU A 101 -1.68 -6.66 -10.81
N LYS A 102 -0.74 -6.46 -11.72
CA LYS A 102 0.18 -7.48 -12.22
C LYS A 102 1.58 -7.25 -11.67
N LYS A 103 2.45 -8.26 -11.77
CA LYS A 103 3.81 -8.22 -11.27
C LYS A 103 4.61 -6.98 -11.71
N ASP A 104 4.45 -6.56 -12.93
CA ASP A 104 5.16 -5.44 -13.56
C ASP A 104 4.73 -4.05 -13.06
N GLU A 105 3.65 -3.98 -12.26
CA GLU A 105 3.23 -2.75 -11.62
C GLU A 105 3.91 -2.52 -10.25
N PHE A 106 4.70 -3.50 -9.80
CA PHE A 106 5.48 -3.38 -8.56
C PHE A 106 6.95 -3.14 -8.86
N VAL A 107 7.51 -2.07 -8.33
CA VAL A 107 8.94 -1.73 -8.49
C VAL A 107 9.84 -2.71 -7.74
N LYS A 108 9.33 -3.35 -6.68
CA LYS A 108 10.03 -4.38 -5.92
C LYS A 108 9.07 -5.38 -5.30
N ILE A 109 9.45 -6.67 -5.34
CA ILE A 109 8.72 -7.76 -4.68
C ILE A 109 9.69 -8.48 -3.76
N LYS A 110 9.35 -8.54 -2.47
CA LYS A 110 10.02 -9.33 -1.43
C LYS A 110 8.99 -10.28 -0.82
N ALA A 111 8.96 -11.50 -1.31
CA ALA A 111 8.16 -12.59 -0.78
C ALA A 111 9.11 -13.66 -0.24
N ASN A 112 9.28 -13.69 1.07
CA ASN A 112 10.13 -14.65 1.79
C ASN A 112 9.74 -14.66 3.28
N TRP A 113 10.33 -15.57 4.06
CA TRP A 113 10.01 -15.79 5.47
C TRP A 113 10.86 -14.96 6.44
N ASN A 114 11.64 -13.99 5.96
CA ASN A 114 12.37 -13.05 6.80
C ASN A 114 11.41 -12.07 7.51
N ASN A 115 11.90 -11.41 8.55
CA ASN A 115 11.12 -10.38 9.23
C ASN A 115 10.78 -9.23 8.28
N LYS A 116 9.52 -8.76 8.35
CA LYS A 116 9.03 -7.71 7.44
C LYS A 116 9.78 -6.38 7.60
N ASP A 117 10.27 -6.04 8.80
CA ASP A 117 11.09 -4.84 9.01
C ASP A 117 12.41 -4.88 8.25
N LEU A 118 13.06 -6.05 8.15
CA LEU A 118 14.28 -6.24 7.36
C LEU A 118 13.99 -6.11 5.86
N ASN A 119 12.97 -6.83 5.37
CA ASN A 119 12.54 -6.76 3.98
C ASN A 119 12.11 -5.33 3.59
N PHE A 120 11.42 -4.61 4.48
CA PHE A 120 11.01 -3.23 4.26
C PHE A 120 12.22 -2.28 4.09
N LYS A 121 13.24 -2.42 4.94
CA LYS A 121 14.50 -1.66 4.84
C LYS A 121 15.23 -1.96 3.53
N GLU A 122 15.28 -3.24 3.13
CA GLU A 122 15.87 -3.64 1.85
C GLU A 122 15.10 -3.06 0.67
N ILE A 123 13.75 -3.08 0.69
CA ILE A 123 12.91 -2.47 -0.34
C ILE A 123 13.24 -0.97 -0.46
N ALA A 124 13.23 -0.23 0.65
CA ALA A 124 13.52 1.20 0.65
C ALA A 124 14.90 1.51 0.06
N ASN A 125 15.92 0.71 0.41
CA ASN A 125 17.27 0.83 -0.14
C ASN A 125 17.31 0.49 -1.65
N ASP A 126 16.66 -0.59 -2.07
CA ASP A 126 16.66 -1.06 -3.46
C ASP A 126 16.01 -0.04 -4.42
N ILE A 127 14.96 0.66 -3.97
CA ILE A 127 14.28 1.71 -4.75
C ILE A 127 14.84 3.11 -4.47
N ASN A 128 15.91 3.21 -3.67
CA ASN A 128 16.62 4.45 -3.35
C ASN A 128 15.72 5.55 -2.77
N VAL A 129 14.86 5.20 -1.80
CA VAL A 129 14.03 6.15 -1.07
C VAL A 129 14.24 6.01 0.44
N SER A 130 13.98 7.08 1.20
CA SER A 130 13.98 7.00 2.65
C SER A 130 12.82 6.15 3.14
N ALA A 131 13.07 5.22 4.08
CA ALA A 131 12.05 4.31 4.61
C ALA A 131 10.85 5.07 5.20
N ASP A 132 11.07 6.22 5.84
CA ASP A 132 10.01 7.07 6.38
C ASP A 132 9.17 7.77 5.31
N SER A 133 9.57 7.71 4.04
CA SER A 133 8.75 8.18 2.91
C SER A 133 7.77 7.12 2.37
N LEU A 134 7.81 5.91 2.91
CA LEU A 134 6.94 4.80 2.54
C LEU A 134 5.82 4.60 3.57
N VAL A 135 4.71 4.02 3.12
CA VAL A 135 3.58 3.58 3.95
C VAL A 135 3.55 2.06 3.90
N PHE A 136 3.46 1.42 5.07
CA PHE A 136 3.32 -0.03 5.17
C PHE A 136 1.83 -0.40 5.29
N VAL A 137 1.35 -1.30 4.44
CA VAL A 137 -0.05 -1.74 4.41
C VAL A 137 -0.10 -3.26 4.59
N ASP A 138 -0.68 -3.68 5.69
CA ASP A 138 -0.70 -5.06 6.15
C ASP A 138 -1.94 -5.27 7.03
N ASP A 139 -2.69 -6.35 6.85
CA ASP A 139 -3.86 -6.68 7.66
C ASP A 139 -3.50 -7.10 9.09
N ASN A 140 -2.29 -7.68 9.28
CA ASN A 140 -1.85 -8.19 10.57
C ASN A 140 -1.30 -7.05 11.47
N PRO A 141 -1.98 -6.75 12.61
CA PRO A 141 -1.54 -5.69 13.51
C PRO A 141 -0.13 -5.95 14.09
N SER A 142 0.26 -7.21 14.33
CA SER A 142 1.57 -7.54 14.87
C SER A 142 2.70 -7.20 13.89
N GLU A 143 2.48 -7.39 12.58
CA GLU A 143 3.46 -7.02 11.56
C GLU A 143 3.54 -5.49 11.40
N ARG A 144 2.40 -4.78 11.48
CA ARG A 144 2.38 -3.32 11.50
C ARG A 144 3.16 -2.75 12.68
N ASP A 145 2.92 -3.30 13.89
CA ASP A 145 3.62 -2.89 15.12
C ASP A 145 5.12 -3.19 15.04
N LEU A 146 5.50 -4.34 14.51
CA LEU A 146 6.91 -4.70 14.29
C LEU A 146 7.59 -3.64 13.38
N VAL A 147 7.05 -3.39 12.21
CA VAL A 147 7.67 -2.50 11.23
C VAL A 147 7.74 -1.07 11.78
N THR A 148 6.65 -0.54 12.36
CA THR A 148 6.61 0.84 12.86
C THR A 148 7.50 1.05 14.10
N SER A 149 7.67 0.03 14.95
CA SER A 149 8.57 0.09 16.11
C SER A 149 10.04 0.04 15.72
N GLN A 150 10.39 -0.69 14.65
CA GLN A 150 11.78 -0.90 14.21
C GLN A 150 12.26 0.15 13.20
N ILE A 151 11.35 0.92 12.59
CA ILE A 151 11.69 1.90 11.56
C ILE A 151 11.01 3.24 11.87
N PRO A 152 11.73 4.17 12.52
CA PRO A 152 11.18 5.48 12.87
C PRO A 152 10.63 6.23 11.65
N GLY A 153 9.46 6.81 11.79
CA GLY A 153 8.82 7.62 10.75
C GLY A 153 8.01 6.83 9.72
N VAL A 154 8.13 5.50 9.68
CA VAL A 154 7.21 4.65 8.89
C VAL A 154 5.83 4.70 9.54
N VAL A 155 4.80 4.79 8.71
CA VAL A 155 3.40 4.74 9.13
C VAL A 155 2.73 3.51 8.54
N ALA A 156 1.87 2.89 9.32
CA ALA A 156 1.04 1.77 8.89
C ALA A 156 -0.41 2.07 9.30
N PRO A 157 -1.30 2.35 8.32
CA PRO A 157 -2.71 2.60 8.61
C PRO A 157 -3.36 1.34 9.20
N ASN A 158 -4.29 1.54 10.13
CA ASN A 158 -5.06 0.43 10.69
C ASN A 158 -6.14 0.02 9.68
N ILE A 159 -5.85 -1.00 8.90
CA ILE A 159 -6.78 -1.64 7.98
C ILE A 159 -7.36 -2.89 8.64
N GLU A 160 -8.68 -3.09 8.58
CA GLU A 160 -9.38 -4.22 9.23
C GLU A 160 -10.29 -4.94 8.23
N ASP A 161 -11.12 -4.20 7.53
CA ASP A 161 -12.07 -4.71 6.55
C ASP A 161 -11.75 -4.14 5.18
N VAL A 162 -11.67 -4.99 4.16
CA VAL A 162 -11.26 -4.60 2.80
C VAL A 162 -12.12 -3.47 2.22
N THR A 163 -13.40 -3.41 2.60
CA THR A 163 -14.31 -2.33 2.15
C THR A 163 -13.91 -0.96 2.68
N SER A 164 -13.10 -0.92 3.75
CA SER A 164 -12.59 0.31 4.38
C SER A 164 -11.17 0.70 3.95
N TYR A 165 -10.39 -0.18 3.29
CA TYR A 165 -8.98 0.04 2.96
C TYR A 165 -8.76 1.35 2.21
N ILE A 166 -9.51 1.56 1.13
CA ILE A 166 -9.40 2.77 0.30
C ILE A 166 -9.65 4.02 1.16
N SER A 167 -10.76 4.03 1.90
CA SER A 167 -11.12 5.20 2.72
C SER A 167 -10.14 5.47 3.85
N THR A 168 -9.54 4.43 4.41
CA THR A 168 -8.55 4.54 5.49
C THR A 168 -7.24 5.14 4.97
N ILE A 169 -6.76 4.67 3.81
CA ILE A 169 -5.52 5.17 3.21
C ILE A 169 -5.70 6.57 2.64
N ASP A 170 -6.78 6.81 1.91
CA ASP A 170 -7.06 8.08 1.25
C ASP A 170 -7.25 9.23 2.26
N ARG A 171 -8.08 9.00 3.30
CA ARG A 171 -8.31 9.99 4.36
C ARG A 171 -7.08 10.29 5.23
N SER A 172 -6.06 9.45 5.19
CA SER A 172 -4.80 9.70 5.90
C SER A 172 -3.97 10.83 5.26
N GLY A 173 -4.30 11.26 4.03
CA GLY A 173 -3.63 12.36 3.34
C GLY A 173 -2.15 12.13 3.07
N PHE A 174 -1.76 10.87 2.85
CA PHE A 174 -0.35 10.50 2.65
C PHE A 174 0.21 11.01 1.33
N PHE A 175 -0.63 11.07 0.30
CA PHE A 175 -0.23 11.24 -1.11
C PHE A 175 -0.70 12.57 -1.71
N GLU A 176 -0.98 13.56 -0.85
CA GLU A 176 -1.28 14.91 -1.34
C GLU A 176 -0.15 15.42 -2.22
N ASN A 177 -0.48 15.88 -3.42
CA ASN A 177 0.49 16.37 -4.40
C ASN A 177 0.07 17.74 -4.92
N ILE A 178 1.03 18.65 -5.04
CA ILE A 178 0.77 20.03 -5.51
C ILE A 178 0.94 20.12 -7.03
N SER A 179 1.92 19.39 -7.55
CA SER A 179 2.22 19.26 -8.96
C SER A 179 2.89 17.92 -9.22
N LEU A 180 2.56 17.29 -10.33
CA LEU A 180 3.27 16.12 -10.83
C LEU A 180 4.46 16.61 -11.64
N SER A 181 5.68 16.32 -11.17
CA SER A 181 6.88 16.54 -11.97
C SER A 181 7.08 15.35 -12.93
N GLU A 182 7.88 15.57 -14.00
CA GLU A 182 8.26 14.46 -14.89
C GLU A 182 9.01 13.36 -14.13
N ASP A 183 9.78 13.71 -13.10
CA ASP A 183 10.51 12.76 -12.26
C ASP A 183 9.55 11.95 -11.37
N ASP A 184 8.43 12.52 -10.93
CA ASP A 184 7.41 11.78 -10.19
C ASP A 184 6.73 10.74 -11.08
N LEU A 185 6.47 11.04 -12.34
CA LEU A 185 5.85 10.12 -13.30
C LEU A 185 6.77 8.97 -13.71
N LYS A 186 8.10 9.24 -13.83
CA LYS A 186 9.11 8.24 -14.19
C LYS A 186 9.53 7.32 -13.04
N ARG A 187 9.04 7.55 -11.83
CA ARG A 187 9.46 6.78 -10.64
C ARG A 187 9.05 5.30 -10.69
N ASN A 188 8.08 4.96 -11.52
CA ASN A 188 7.58 3.59 -11.73
C ASN A 188 8.13 2.92 -13.02
N GLU A 189 9.01 3.60 -13.78
CA GLU A 189 9.74 3.04 -14.91
C GLU A 189 11.09 2.42 -14.43
#